data_6c8dde0cee86df603082cb90fa8860d3
#
_entry.id   6c8dde0cee86df603082cb90fa8860d3
#
_cell.length_a   1.000
_cell.length_b   1.000
_cell.length_c   1.000
_cell.angle_alpha   90.00
_cell.angle_beta   90.00
_cell.angle_gamma   90.00
#
_symmetry.space_group_name_H-M   'P 1'
#
loop_
_entity.id
_entity.type
_entity.pdbx_description
1 polymer ?
#
loop_
_entity_poly.entity_id
_entity_poly.type
_entity_poly.pdbx_seq_one_letter_code
_entity_poly.pdbx_strand_id
1 'polypeptide(L)'
;LLKNILHHWISKKNHSKKNDRPQGALPLAEGPLTELDSFYQQYGYFPALHPGEEETCLGVHSFERRQAISVMLGNCYDNWCLAQIAHTFGYNDEYEQFMKIAYSYRNVYNAETGFFHPRDNKGNFIYPF
;
A
#
# COMPACT_ATOMS: atom_id res chain seq x y z
N LEU A 1 -4.68 -18.66 -15.86
CA LEU A 1 -5.43 -17.53 -15.27
C LEU A 1 -4.54 -16.69 -14.34
N LEU A 2 -3.96 -17.26 -13.28
CA LEU A 2 -3.08 -16.56 -12.32
C LEU A 2 -1.86 -15.92 -12.98
N LYS A 3 -1.21 -16.61 -13.93
CA LYS A 3 -0.08 -16.06 -14.68
C LYS A 3 -0.47 -14.81 -15.47
N ASN A 4 -1.66 -14.77 -16.04
CA ASN A 4 -2.16 -13.61 -16.79
C ASN A 4 -2.49 -12.43 -15.87
N ILE A 5 -3.03 -12.69 -14.68
CA ILE A 5 -3.29 -11.68 -13.67
C ILE A 5 -1.98 -11.05 -13.20
N LEU A 6 -0.99 -11.87 -12.87
CA LEU A 6 0.33 -11.39 -12.46
C LEU A 6 1.02 -10.59 -13.57
N HIS A 7 0.98 -11.09 -14.82
CA HIS A 7 1.51 -10.38 -15.99
C HIS A 7 0.83 -9.02 -16.19
N HIS A 8 -0.47 -8.95 -15.98
CA HIS A 8 -1.23 -7.71 -16.07
C HIS A 8 -0.80 -6.71 -14.98
N TRP A 9 -0.61 -7.17 -13.76
CA TRP A 9 -0.11 -6.35 -12.64
C TRP A 9 1.32 -5.84 -12.86
N ILE A 10 2.22 -6.70 -13.30
CA ILE A 10 3.61 -6.37 -13.60
C ILE A 10 3.67 -5.36 -14.76
N SER A 11 2.89 -5.58 -15.81
CA SER A 11 2.80 -4.67 -16.96
C SER A 11 2.31 -3.28 -16.52
N LYS A 12 1.34 -3.17 -15.64
CA LYS A 12 0.87 -1.87 -15.11
C LYS A 12 1.93 -1.12 -14.32
N LYS A 13 2.72 -1.79 -13.49
CA LYS A 13 3.82 -1.17 -12.75
C LYS A 13 4.89 -0.58 -13.67
N ASN A 14 5.17 -1.25 -14.80
CA ASN A 14 6.17 -0.82 -15.78
C ASN A 14 5.64 0.27 -16.74
N HIS A 15 4.32 0.43 -16.89
CA HIS A 15 3.68 1.38 -17.82
C HIS A 15 3.31 2.73 -17.19
N SER A 16 3.59 2.96 -15.94
CA SER A 16 3.48 4.29 -15.32
C SER A 16 4.33 5.38 -16.03
N LYS A 17 5.08 5.00 -17.07
CA LYS A 17 5.94 5.90 -17.87
C LYS A 17 5.49 6.14 -19.31
N LYS A 18 4.37 5.58 -19.80
CA LYS A 18 3.86 5.87 -21.16
C LYS A 18 2.34 5.73 -21.24
N ASN A 19 1.71 6.79 -21.73
CA ASN A 19 0.29 6.94 -22.07
C ASN A 19 -0.11 6.08 -23.30
N ASP A 20 -0.36 4.76 -23.12
CA ASP A 20 -1.04 3.98 -24.16
C ASP A 20 -1.89 2.90 -23.47
N ARG A 21 -3.22 3.14 -23.43
CA ARG A 21 -4.21 2.18 -22.94
C ARG A 21 -4.77 1.33 -24.08
N PRO A 22 -4.92 0.00 -23.90
CA PRO A 22 -5.82 -0.79 -24.74
C PRO A 22 -7.27 -0.44 -24.40
N GLN A 23 -8.09 -0.15 -25.44
CA GLN A 23 -9.54 0.01 -25.30
C GLN A 23 -10.16 -1.29 -24.77
N GLY A 24 -10.92 -1.20 -23.66
CA GLY A 24 -11.73 -2.30 -23.12
C GLY A 24 -11.33 -2.85 -21.74
N ALA A 25 -10.30 -2.34 -21.07
CA ALA A 25 -10.01 -2.71 -19.70
C ALA A 25 -10.99 -2.00 -18.74
N LEU A 26 -11.63 -2.79 -17.86
CA LEU A 26 -12.43 -2.26 -16.74
C LEU A 26 -11.63 -1.20 -15.99
N PRO A 27 -12.24 -0.07 -15.63
CA PRO A 27 -11.58 0.96 -14.86
C PRO A 27 -11.35 0.44 -13.43
N LEU A 28 -10.17 -0.12 -13.18
CA LEU A 28 -9.63 -0.10 -11.83
C LEU A 28 -9.38 1.38 -11.53
N ALA A 29 -9.83 1.83 -10.37
CA ALA A 29 -9.76 3.22 -9.94
C ALA A 29 -8.35 3.80 -10.18
N GLU A 30 -8.13 4.38 -11.34
CA GLU A 30 -6.97 5.20 -11.66
C GLU A 30 -7.34 6.64 -11.33
N GLY A 31 -7.47 6.89 -10.02
CA GLY A 31 -7.34 8.23 -9.51
C GLY A 31 -5.86 8.64 -9.53
N PRO A 32 -5.55 9.94 -9.59
CA PRO A 32 -4.19 10.39 -9.29
C PRO A 32 -3.78 9.83 -7.93
N LEU A 33 -2.49 9.46 -7.77
CA LEU A 33 -1.94 9.06 -6.49
C LEU A 33 -2.34 10.09 -5.44
N THR A 34 -2.93 9.64 -4.36
CA THR A 34 -3.26 10.51 -3.24
C THR A 34 -1.99 10.94 -2.52
N GLU A 35 -2.09 11.97 -1.68
CA GLU A 35 -0.99 12.35 -0.79
C GLU A 35 -0.54 11.16 0.08
N LEU A 36 -1.48 10.30 0.48
CA LEU A 36 -1.21 9.12 1.29
C LEU A 36 -0.43 8.06 0.52
N ASP A 37 -0.75 7.85 -0.76
CA ASP A 37 -0.02 6.91 -1.61
C ASP A 37 1.42 7.39 -1.84
N SER A 38 1.59 8.68 -2.10
CA SER A 38 2.91 9.30 -2.26
C SER A 38 3.74 9.18 -0.98
N PHE A 39 3.13 9.41 0.17
CA PHE A 39 3.76 9.26 1.47
C PHE A 39 4.16 7.80 1.72
N TYR A 40 3.26 6.85 1.43
CA TYR A 40 3.55 5.43 1.55
C TYR A 40 4.74 4.99 0.68
N GLN A 41 4.79 5.46 -0.57
CA GLN A 41 5.92 5.16 -1.46
C GLN A 41 7.25 5.67 -0.92
N GLN A 42 7.25 6.82 -0.26
CA GLN A 42 8.45 7.43 0.29
C GLN A 42 8.88 6.83 1.63
N TYR A 43 7.94 6.60 2.54
CA TYR A 43 8.22 6.26 3.95
C TYR A 43 7.81 4.83 4.34
N GLY A 44 7.06 4.13 3.50
CA GLY A 44 6.67 2.74 3.70
C GLY A 44 5.56 2.52 4.73
N TYR A 45 4.76 3.54 5.06
CA TYR A 45 3.56 3.44 5.88
C TYR A 45 2.55 4.55 5.54
N PHE A 46 1.28 4.34 5.90
CA PHE A 46 0.24 5.35 5.77
C PHE A 46 0.17 6.21 7.04
N PRO A 47 0.32 7.54 6.95
CA PRO A 47 0.28 8.40 8.12
C PRO A 47 -1.15 8.49 8.68
N ALA A 48 -1.28 8.39 9.98
CA ALA A 48 -2.54 8.60 10.70
C ALA A 48 -2.64 10.04 11.20
N LEU A 49 -3.86 10.42 11.58
CA LEU A 49 -4.14 11.70 12.23
C LEU A 49 -4.18 11.53 13.73
N HIS A 50 -3.75 12.56 14.47
CA HIS A 50 -3.96 12.62 15.91
C HIS A 50 -5.46 12.80 16.25
N PRO A 51 -5.89 12.38 17.44
CA PRO A 51 -7.25 12.64 17.89
C PRO A 51 -7.60 14.13 17.77
N GLY A 52 -8.70 14.44 17.08
CA GLY A 52 -9.16 15.82 16.85
C GLY A 52 -8.58 16.53 15.63
N GLU A 53 -7.62 15.93 14.91
CA GLU A 53 -7.19 16.45 13.62
C GLU A 53 -8.22 16.19 12.52
N GLU A 54 -8.40 17.17 11.65
CA GLU A 54 -9.30 17.07 10.51
C GLU A 54 -8.62 16.37 9.33
N GLU A 55 -9.43 15.58 8.58
CA GLU A 55 -8.96 14.93 7.37
C GLU A 55 -8.85 15.95 6.22
N THR A 56 -7.67 16.07 5.66
CA THR A 56 -7.39 16.96 4.53
C THR A 56 -7.24 16.24 3.19
N CYS A 57 -7.05 14.92 3.22
CA CYS A 57 -6.90 14.13 2.00
C CYS A 57 -8.28 13.86 1.36
N LEU A 58 -8.51 14.42 0.19
CA LEU A 58 -9.78 14.31 -0.54
C LEU A 58 -10.13 12.86 -0.96
N GLY A 59 -9.14 11.98 -1.04
CA GLY A 59 -9.34 10.56 -1.39
C GLY A 59 -9.85 9.71 -0.23
N VAL A 60 -9.87 10.23 1.00
CA VAL A 60 -10.32 9.49 2.19
C VAL A 60 -11.81 9.70 2.40
N HIS A 61 -12.56 8.59 2.44
CA HIS A 61 -14.00 8.65 2.67
C HIS A 61 -14.29 9.12 4.10
N SER A 62 -15.20 10.09 4.25
CA SER A 62 -15.49 10.76 5.54
C SER A 62 -16.00 9.80 6.63
N PHE A 63 -16.73 8.76 6.26
CA PHE A 63 -17.25 7.75 7.18
C PHE A 63 -16.18 6.71 7.56
N GLU A 64 -15.41 6.23 6.58
CA GLU A 64 -14.40 5.18 6.81
C GLU A 64 -13.11 5.72 7.42
N ARG A 65 -12.82 6.99 7.24
CA ARG A 65 -11.57 7.63 7.69
C ARG A 65 -10.33 6.94 7.12
N ARG A 66 -9.14 7.28 7.58
CA ARG A 66 -7.86 6.73 7.06
C ARG A 66 -7.65 5.26 7.32
N GLN A 67 -8.11 4.74 8.46
CA GLN A 67 -7.85 3.34 8.88
C GLN A 67 -6.39 2.89 8.64
N ALA A 68 -5.43 3.75 8.96
CA ALA A 68 -4.03 3.61 8.54
C ALA A 68 -3.43 2.23 8.83
N ILE A 69 -3.72 1.64 9.99
CA ILE A 69 -3.19 0.32 10.37
C ILE A 69 -3.86 -0.80 9.57
N SER A 70 -5.19 -0.84 9.46
CA SER A 70 -5.88 -1.92 8.75
C SER A 70 -5.57 -1.91 7.26
N VAL A 71 -5.54 -0.73 6.64
CA VAL A 71 -5.15 -0.57 5.22
C VAL A 71 -3.69 -1.01 5.01
N MET A 72 -2.79 -0.63 5.91
CA MET A 72 -1.39 -1.02 5.87
C MET A 72 -1.21 -2.54 5.94
N LEU A 73 -1.84 -3.19 6.92
CA LEU A 73 -1.73 -4.64 7.11
C LEU A 73 -2.36 -5.40 5.94
N GLY A 74 -3.51 -4.94 5.42
CA GLY A 74 -4.14 -5.50 4.23
C GLY A 74 -3.22 -5.43 3.02
N ASN A 75 -2.62 -4.26 2.76
CA ASN A 75 -1.67 -4.08 1.66
C ASN A 75 -0.42 -4.97 1.80
N CYS A 76 0.08 -5.17 3.02
CA CYS A 76 1.19 -6.09 3.28
C CYS A 76 0.82 -7.54 2.94
N TYR A 77 -0.38 -7.98 3.35
CA TYR A 77 -0.85 -9.34 3.07
C TYR A 77 -1.08 -9.57 1.57
N ASP A 78 -1.69 -8.63 0.87
CA ASP A 78 -1.91 -8.72 -0.58
C ASP A 78 -0.57 -8.84 -1.33
N ASN A 79 0.42 -8.04 -0.95
CA ASN A 79 1.75 -8.12 -1.56
C ASN A 79 2.48 -9.43 -1.21
N TRP A 80 2.29 -9.97 -0.02
CA TRP A 80 2.79 -11.31 0.30
C TRP A 80 2.16 -12.39 -0.60
N CYS A 81 0.85 -12.34 -0.83
CA CYS A 81 0.17 -13.24 -1.75
C CYS A 81 0.73 -13.14 -3.18
N LEU A 82 0.92 -11.91 -3.67
CA LEU A 82 1.52 -11.66 -4.99
C LEU A 82 2.95 -12.20 -5.07
N ALA A 83 3.73 -12.07 -4.00
CA ALA A 83 5.07 -12.63 -3.92
C ALA A 83 5.06 -14.16 -4.07
N GLN A 84 4.14 -14.87 -3.37
CA GLN A 84 4.05 -16.34 -3.49
C GLN A 84 3.70 -16.77 -4.92
N ILE A 85 2.83 -16.02 -5.60
CA ILE A 85 2.47 -16.29 -7.00
C ILE A 85 3.71 -16.04 -7.89
N ALA A 86 4.41 -14.92 -7.72
CA ALA A 86 5.62 -14.59 -8.47
C ALA A 86 6.69 -15.68 -8.31
N HIS A 87 6.93 -16.13 -7.09
CA HIS A 87 7.86 -17.22 -6.78
C HIS A 87 7.50 -18.51 -7.51
N THR A 88 6.21 -18.89 -7.50
CA THR A 88 5.73 -20.11 -8.16
C THR A 88 5.99 -20.11 -9.67
N PHE A 89 5.97 -18.92 -10.31
CA PHE A 89 6.23 -18.78 -11.74
C PHE A 89 7.68 -18.41 -12.08
N GLY A 90 8.59 -18.35 -11.09
CA GLY A 90 10.00 -18.04 -11.29
C GLY A 90 10.30 -16.57 -11.55
N TYR A 91 9.40 -15.65 -11.21
CA TYR A 91 9.61 -14.20 -11.30
C TYR A 91 10.33 -13.69 -10.04
N ASN A 92 11.64 -13.89 -9.97
CA ASN A 92 12.42 -13.63 -8.76
C ASN A 92 12.49 -12.14 -8.40
N ASP A 93 12.65 -11.26 -9.38
CA ASP A 93 12.73 -9.82 -9.14
C ASP A 93 11.41 -9.27 -8.58
N GLU A 94 10.29 -9.72 -9.14
CA GLU A 94 8.95 -9.37 -8.66
C GLU A 94 8.67 -9.95 -7.28
N TYR A 95 9.11 -11.18 -7.03
CA TYR A 95 9.05 -11.78 -5.70
C TYR A 95 9.71 -10.89 -4.64
N GLU A 96 10.95 -10.48 -4.89
CA GLU A 96 11.69 -9.63 -3.95
C GLU A 96 11.01 -8.26 -3.75
N GLN A 97 10.51 -7.65 -4.82
CA GLN A 97 9.78 -6.39 -4.73
C GLN A 97 8.51 -6.50 -3.90
N PHE A 98 7.68 -7.52 -4.14
CA PHE A 98 6.47 -7.76 -3.38
C PHE A 98 6.78 -8.10 -1.92
N MET A 99 7.80 -8.91 -1.65
CA MET A 99 8.22 -9.23 -0.28
C MET A 99 8.71 -8.00 0.47
N LYS A 100 9.41 -7.08 -0.18
CA LYS A 100 9.82 -5.81 0.43
C LYS A 100 8.61 -5.00 0.90
N ILE A 101 7.54 -4.93 0.08
CA ILE A 101 6.29 -4.26 0.46
C ILE A 101 5.58 -5.05 1.56
N ALA A 102 5.52 -6.37 1.46
CA ALA A 102 4.91 -7.23 2.46
C ALA A 102 5.51 -7.04 3.86
N TYR A 103 6.80 -6.79 3.96
CA TYR A 103 7.48 -6.52 5.24
C TYR A 103 7.33 -5.10 5.78
N SER A 104 6.69 -4.20 5.05
CA SER A 104 6.55 -2.81 5.48
C SER A 104 5.68 -2.63 6.74
N TYR A 105 4.91 -3.66 7.15
CA TYR A 105 4.18 -3.67 8.44
C TYR A 105 5.09 -3.37 9.64
N ARG A 106 6.39 -3.66 9.53
CA ARG A 106 7.40 -3.36 10.57
C ARG A 106 7.50 -1.87 10.89
N ASN A 107 7.14 -1.01 9.93
CA ASN A 107 7.17 0.44 10.13
C ASN A 107 6.09 0.94 11.10
N VAL A 108 5.05 0.17 11.33
CA VAL A 108 3.97 0.47 12.27
C VAL A 108 3.93 -0.45 13.49
N TYR A 109 4.87 -1.39 13.57
CA TYR A 109 5.03 -2.24 14.75
C TYR A 109 5.86 -1.52 15.81
N ASN A 110 5.30 -1.41 17.01
CA ASN A 110 5.99 -0.85 18.16
C ASN A 110 6.52 -1.97 19.06
N ALA A 111 7.83 -2.16 19.08
CA ALA A 111 8.47 -3.22 19.86
C ALA A 111 8.35 -3.01 21.38
N GLU A 112 8.16 -1.78 21.85
CA GLU A 112 8.03 -1.49 23.28
C GLU A 112 6.69 -1.98 23.84
N THR A 113 5.63 -1.88 23.04
CA THR A 113 4.29 -2.32 23.45
C THR A 113 3.92 -3.69 22.93
N GLY A 114 4.59 -4.19 21.88
CA GLY A 114 4.27 -5.43 21.19
C GLY A 114 3.05 -5.34 20.26
N PHE A 115 2.57 -4.14 19.94
CA PHE A 115 1.40 -3.91 19.10
C PHE A 115 1.69 -3.04 17.89
N PHE A 116 0.78 -3.07 16.91
CA PHE A 116 0.77 -2.11 15.82
C PHE A 116 0.17 -0.79 16.30
N HIS A 117 0.90 0.29 16.09
CA HIS A 117 0.48 1.65 16.44
C HIS A 117 0.44 2.54 15.20
N PRO A 118 -0.56 3.41 15.08
CA PRO A 118 -0.55 4.43 14.05
C PRO A 118 0.64 5.38 14.23
N ARG A 119 1.20 5.84 13.12
CA ARG A 119 2.25 6.87 13.08
C ARG A 119 1.73 8.13 12.42
N ASP A 120 2.19 9.27 12.88
CA ASP A 120 1.96 10.55 12.22
C ASP A 120 2.89 10.74 10.99
N ASN A 121 2.72 11.84 10.29
CA ASN A 121 3.55 12.19 9.13
C ASN A 121 5.00 12.61 9.49
N LYS A 122 5.33 12.68 10.77
CA LYS A 122 6.68 12.94 11.29
C LYS A 122 7.39 11.67 11.75
N GLY A 123 6.71 10.52 11.71
CA GLY A 123 7.25 9.23 12.12
C GLY A 123 7.06 8.89 13.59
N ASN A 124 6.34 9.70 14.37
CA ASN A 124 6.06 9.42 15.77
C ASN A 124 4.86 8.48 15.90
N PHE A 125 4.92 7.56 16.85
CA PHE A 125 3.75 6.78 17.23
C PHE A 125 2.72 7.66 17.94
N ILE A 126 1.45 7.46 17.60
CA ILE A 126 0.32 8.20 18.20
C ILE A 126 -0.16 7.48 19.43
N TYR A 127 -0.32 8.21 20.54
CA TYR A 127 -0.84 7.75 21.83
C TYR A 127 -1.85 8.76 22.39
N PRO A 128 -2.93 8.31 23.07
CA PRO A 128 -3.53 6.99 23.01
C PRO A 128 -4.14 6.74 21.64
N PHE A 129 -4.38 5.50 21.27
CA PHE A 129 -5.01 5.12 20.00
C PHE A 129 -6.20 4.21 20.23
#